data_44bd0e89c850ecd996cec6af1e212c69
#
_entry.id   44bd0e89c850ecd996cec6af1e212c69
#
_cell.length_a   1.000
_cell.length_b   1.000
_cell.length_c   1.000
_cell.angle_alpha   90.00
_cell.angle_beta   90.00
_cell.angle_gamma   90.00
#
_symmetry.space_group_name_H-M   'P 1'
#
loop_
_entity.id
_entity.type
_entity.pdbx_description
1 polymer ?
#
loop_
_entity_poly.entity_id
_entity_poly.type
_entity_poly.pdbx_seq_one_letter_code
_entity_poly.pdbx_strand_id
1 'polypeptide(L)'
;KELKRSHYFAVVQADGDNIGKILSKLKDDEVRIFSKACLEYSGEASKLVSRFGGMTIYAGGDDLLFLAPVSNGKGQTVFELCQEIAMLFEGKMKDNFVGFSSCPTVSFGISIQYEKFPLYEALNHARNLLFGMAKNHCYSGEGKAVKNSMAIEVQKHSGQTMSLVLSNVDMDILKKILALDEGMKDGEQAVTSILFVVE
;
A
#
# COMPACT_ATOMS: atom_id res chain seq x y z
N LYS A 1 -5.44 6.15 -30.40
CA LYS A 1 -4.57 5.14 -29.75
C LYS A 1 -5.44 4.46 -28.73
N GLU A 2 -5.84 3.22 -28.97
CA GLU A 2 -6.47 2.39 -27.94
C GLU A 2 -5.46 2.22 -26.80
N LEU A 3 -5.85 2.60 -25.60
CA LEU A 3 -5.13 2.26 -24.37
C LEU A 3 -5.15 0.73 -24.28
N LYS A 4 -4.01 0.07 -24.38
CA LYS A 4 -3.90 -1.35 -24.09
C LYS A 4 -4.39 -1.55 -22.65
N ARG A 5 -5.44 -2.32 -22.50
CA ARG A 5 -6.05 -2.59 -21.20
C ARG A 5 -5.13 -3.57 -20.46
N SER A 6 -4.63 -3.18 -19.32
CA SER A 6 -3.89 -4.10 -18.44
C SER A 6 -4.83 -5.25 -18.05
N HIS A 7 -4.34 -6.48 -18.18
CA HIS A 7 -5.06 -7.68 -17.72
C HIS A 7 -4.86 -7.96 -16.22
N TYR A 8 -4.16 -7.07 -15.50
CA TYR A 8 -3.90 -7.19 -14.08
C TYR A 8 -4.55 -6.06 -13.31
N PHE A 9 -4.98 -6.39 -12.09
CA PHE A 9 -5.49 -5.42 -11.13
C PHE A 9 -4.82 -5.65 -9.77
N ALA A 10 -4.77 -4.62 -8.96
CA ALA A 10 -4.28 -4.69 -7.60
C ALA A 10 -5.45 -4.61 -6.61
N VAL A 11 -5.42 -5.48 -5.61
CA VAL A 11 -6.18 -5.36 -4.37
C VAL A 11 -5.21 -4.87 -3.30
N VAL A 12 -5.52 -3.75 -2.69
CA VAL A 12 -4.68 -3.15 -1.66
C VAL A 12 -5.46 -3.03 -0.37
N GLN A 13 -4.90 -3.60 0.69
CA GLN A 13 -5.36 -3.39 2.06
C GLN A 13 -4.28 -2.66 2.86
N ALA A 14 -4.66 -1.60 3.54
CA ALA A 14 -3.79 -0.80 4.40
C ALA A 14 -4.37 -0.72 5.80
N ASP A 15 -3.49 -0.62 6.81
CA ASP A 15 -3.88 -0.49 8.21
C ASP A 15 -2.78 0.22 9.00
N GLY A 16 -3.18 1.11 9.90
CA GLY A 16 -2.28 1.91 10.72
C GLY A 16 -1.43 1.09 11.68
N ASP A 17 -0.20 1.52 11.86
CA ASP A 17 0.77 0.82 12.68
C ASP A 17 0.75 1.29 14.13
N ASN A 18 0.61 0.33 15.06
CA ASN A 18 0.64 0.56 16.50
C ASN A 18 -0.46 1.50 17.04
N ILE A 19 -1.55 1.70 16.29
CA ILE A 19 -2.64 2.62 16.66
C ILE A 19 -3.19 2.33 18.05
N GLY A 20 -3.46 1.05 18.38
CA GLY A 20 -3.93 0.69 19.73
C GLY A 20 -2.98 1.08 20.86
N LYS A 21 -1.65 1.03 20.63
CA LYS A 21 -0.65 1.47 21.61
C LYS A 21 -0.61 2.99 21.74
N ILE A 22 -0.92 3.71 20.68
CA ILE A 22 -1.00 5.17 20.67
C ILE A 22 -2.26 5.59 21.43
N LEU A 23 -3.43 5.04 21.06
CA LEU A 23 -4.70 5.35 21.70
C LEU A 23 -4.68 5.11 23.22
N SER A 24 -4.01 4.03 23.66
CA SER A 24 -3.91 3.72 25.10
C SER A 24 -3.14 4.76 25.92
N LYS A 25 -2.41 5.69 25.30
CA LYS A 25 -1.64 6.76 25.94
C LYS A 25 -2.29 8.14 25.81
N LEU A 26 -3.32 8.26 24.99
CA LEU A 26 -4.02 9.52 24.74
C LEU A 26 -5.08 9.78 25.81
N LYS A 27 -5.30 11.07 26.11
CA LYS A 27 -6.45 11.55 26.88
C LYS A 27 -7.68 11.63 25.98
N ASP A 28 -8.87 11.71 26.58
CA ASP A 28 -10.14 11.72 25.85
C ASP A 28 -10.21 12.79 24.74
N ASP A 29 -9.72 14.00 25.02
CA ASP A 29 -9.69 15.07 24.02
C ASP A 29 -8.71 14.78 22.87
N GLU A 30 -7.57 14.17 23.18
CA GLU A 30 -6.57 13.76 22.17
C GLU A 30 -7.09 12.61 21.30
N VAL A 31 -7.87 11.67 21.89
CA VAL A 31 -8.54 10.59 21.13
C VAL A 31 -9.52 11.17 20.11
N ARG A 32 -10.26 12.22 20.46
CA ARG A 32 -11.17 12.90 19.54
C ARG A 32 -10.41 13.55 18.37
N ILE A 33 -9.29 14.22 18.66
CA ILE A 33 -8.43 14.82 17.63
C ILE A 33 -7.87 13.73 16.73
N PHE A 34 -7.38 12.62 17.29
CA PHE A 34 -6.87 11.49 16.54
C PHE A 34 -7.95 10.89 15.61
N SER A 35 -9.14 10.64 16.14
CA SER A 35 -10.25 10.09 15.35
C SER A 35 -10.66 11.02 14.20
N LYS A 36 -10.64 12.34 14.43
CA LYS A 36 -10.89 13.33 13.37
C LYS A 36 -9.81 13.31 12.30
N ALA A 37 -8.53 13.26 12.69
CA ALA A 37 -7.41 13.16 11.76
C ALA A 37 -7.49 11.88 10.89
N CYS A 38 -7.84 10.75 11.50
CA CYS A 38 -8.07 9.49 10.79
C CYS A 38 -9.25 9.59 9.81
N LEU A 39 -10.34 10.26 10.17
CA LEU A 39 -11.48 10.45 9.28
C LEU A 39 -11.13 11.35 8.09
N GLU A 40 -10.39 12.44 8.32
CA GLU A 40 -9.90 13.31 7.24
C GLU A 40 -8.94 12.54 6.32
N TYR A 41 -8.03 11.75 6.88
CA TYR A 41 -7.13 10.89 6.11
C TYR A 41 -7.91 9.92 5.22
N SER A 42 -8.85 9.16 5.77
CA SER A 42 -9.59 8.15 5.00
C SER A 42 -10.38 8.78 3.84
N GLY A 43 -10.96 9.98 4.05
CA GLY A 43 -11.65 10.73 3.02
C GLY A 43 -10.73 11.26 1.90
N GLU A 44 -9.53 11.74 2.26
CA GLU A 44 -8.55 12.22 1.28
C GLU A 44 -7.86 11.05 0.56
N ALA A 45 -7.54 9.96 1.25
CA ALA A 45 -7.00 8.74 0.64
C ALA A 45 -7.96 8.16 -0.41
N SER A 46 -9.26 8.12 -0.11
CA SER A 46 -10.28 7.70 -1.09
C SER A 46 -10.30 8.57 -2.35
N LYS A 47 -10.06 9.88 -2.21
CA LYS A 47 -9.94 10.79 -3.36
C LYS A 47 -8.66 10.53 -4.17
N LEU A 48 -7.53 10.19 -3.51
CA LEU A 48 -6.30 9.77 -4.20
C LEU A 48 -6.54 8.51 -5.02
N VAL A 49 -7.13 7.48 -4.42
CA VAL A 49 -7.51 6.24 -5.09
C VAL A 49 -8.38 6.51 -6.31
N SER A 50 -9.42 7.33 -6.18
CA SER A 50 -10.32 7.68 -7.28
C SER A 50 -9.61 8.43 -8.41
N ARG A 51 -8.72 9.39 -8.10
CA ARG A 51 -7.93 10.14 -9.11
C ARG A 51 -6.94 9.25 -9.85
N PHE A 52 -6.41 8.24 -9.18
CA PHE A 52 -5.53 7.24 -9.80
C PHE A 52 -6.29 6.34 -10.78
N GLY A 53 -7.61 6.22 -10.65
CA GLY A 53 -8.46 5.33 -11.44
C GLY A 53 -8.86 4.06 -10.70
N GLY A 54 -8.65 4.01 -9.39
CA GLY A 54 -9.08 2.94 -8.51
C GLY A 54 -10.48 3.16 -7.93
N MET A 55 -10.91 2.20 -7.13
CA MET A 55 -12.19 2.18 -6.44
C MET A 55 -11.99 1.81 -4.96
N THR A 56 -12.35 2.70 -4.06
CA THR A 56 -12.35 2.42 -2.62
C THR A 56 -13.53 1.50 -2.28
N ILE A 57 -13.23 0.38 -1.63
CA ILE A 57 -14.23 -0.57 -1.12
C ILE A 57 -14.62 -0.19 0.32
N TYR A 58 -13.59 0.12 1.12
CA TYR A 58 -13.75 0.52 2.52
C TYR A 58 -12.69 1.56 2.88
N ALA A 59 -13.10 2.57 3.63
CA ALA A 59 -12.21 3.57 4.23
C ALA A 59 -12.80 3.98 5.58
N GLY A 60 -12.10 3.68 6.65
CA GLY A 60 -12.59 3.96 7.99
C GLY A 60 -11.46 4.05 9.00
N GLY A 61 -11.28 5.25 9.56
CA GLY A 61 -10.18 5.49 10.47
C GLY A 61 -8.82 5.39 9.77
N ASP A 62 -7.98 4.49 10.24
CA ASP A 62 -6.67 4.15 9.71
C ASP A 62 -6.71 3.00 8.68
N ASP A 63 -7.85 2.32 8.56
CA ASP A 63 -8.05 1.22 7.63
C ASP A 63 -8.49 1.69 6.24
N LEU A 64 -7.90 1.10 5.21
CA LEU A 64 -8.27 1.36 3.82
C LEU A 64 -8.21 0.07 3.00
N LEU A 65 -9.25 -0.19 2.21
CA LEU A 65 -9.31 -1.29 1.25
C LEU A 65 -9.77 -0.74 -0.10
N PHE A 66 -8.99 -0.98 -1.16
CA PHE A 66 -9.33 -0.52 -2.50
C PHE A 66 -8.85 -1.46 -3.60
N LEU A 67 -9.48 -1.31 -4.76
CA LEU A 67 -9.05 -1.88 -6.03
C LEU A 67 -8.42 -0.78 -6.88
N ALA A 68 -7.36 -1.12 -7.62
CA ALA A 68 -6.73 -0.18 -8.52
C ALA A 68 -6.13 -0.90 -9.74
N PRO A 69 -5.98 -0.22 -10.89
CA PRO A 69 -5.10 -0.70 -11.93
C PRO A 69 -3.65 -0.71 -11.42
N VAL A 70 -2.79 -1.56 -11.97
CA VAL A 70 -1.36 -1.59 -11.58
C VAL A 70 -0.66 -0.27 -11.94
N SER A 71 -1.10 0.36 -13.03
CA SER A 71 -0.66 1.70 -13.46
C SER A 71 -1.85 2.51 -13.95
N ASN A 72 -1.83 3.82 -13.71
CA ASN A 72 -2.88 4.74 -14.14
C ASN A 72 -2.78 5.18 -15.62
N GLY A 73 -1.86 4.58 -16.40
CA GLY A 73 -1.61 4.95 -17.80
C GLY A 73 -0.97 6.32 -18.01
N LYS A 74 -0.64 7.05 -16.93
CA LYS A 74 0.07 8.34 -16.92
C LYS A 74 1.50 8.22 -16.37
N GLY A 75 1.97 6.98 -16.18
CA GLY A 75 3.31 6.70 -15.67
C GLY A 75 3.39 6.54 -14.15
N GLN A 76 2.26 6.63 -13.41
CA GLN A 76 2.21 6.37 -11.98
C GLN A 76 1.75 4.94 -11.70
N THR A 77 2.41 4.27 -10.80
CA THR A 77 2.13 2.89 -10.37
C THR A 77 1.29 2.86 -9.08
N VAL A 78 0.65 1.72 -8.81
CA VAL A 78 -0.09 1.50 -7.55
C VAL A 78 0.82 1.61 -6.32
N PHE A 79 2.11 1.34 -6.45
CA PHE A 79 3.09 1.49 -5.37
C PHE A 79 3.33 2.95 -5.00
N GLU A 80 3.41 3.83 -6.00
CA GLU A 80 3.51 5.27 -5.80
C GLU A 80 2.24 5.84 -5.18
N LEU A 81 1.06 5.33 -5.59
CA LEU A 81 -0.20 5.65 -4.92
C LEU A 81 -0.15 5.27 -3.43
N CYS A 82 0.33 4.07 -3.10
CA CYS A 82 0.47 3.64 -1.70
C CYS A 82 1.46 4.52 -0.92
N GLN A 83 2.55 4.98 -1.56
CA GLN A 83 3.47 5.96 -0.95
C GLN A 83 2.78 7.31 -0.67
N GLU A 84 2.02 7.83 -1.63
CA GLU A 84 1.26 9.08 -1.43
C GLU A 84 0.27 8.95 -0.28
N ILE A 85 -0.42 7.80 -0.18
CA ILE A 85 -1.33 7.48 0.93
C ILE A 85 -0.57 7.40 2.27
N ALA A 86 0.62 6.79 2.30
CA ALA A 86 1.45 6.73 3.50
C ALA A 86 1.91 8.13 3.95
N MET A 87 2.40 8.96 3.02
CA MET A 87 2.79 10.35 3.29
C MET A 87 1.62 11.21 3.77
N LEU A 88 0.43 11.01 3.20
CA LEU A 88 -0.79 11.68 3.64
C LEU A 88 -1.13 11.31 5.09
N PHE A 89 -1.04 10.02 5.46
CA PHE A 89 -1.28 9.55 6.82
C PHE A 89 -0.30 10.19 7.81
N GLU A 90 1.00 10.12 7.52
CA GLU A 90 2.02 10.75 8.35
C GLU A 90 1.81 12.26 8.50
N GLY A 91 1.47 12.96 7.42
CA GLY A 91 1.20 14.40 7.44
C GLY A 91 0.03 14.72 8.38
N LYS A 92 -1.11 14.04 8.22
CA LYS A 92 -2.28 14.23 9.10
C LYS A 92 -1.97 13.97 10.57
N MET A 93 -1.12 12.96 10.85
CA MET A 93 -0.73 12.65 12.21
C MET A 93 0.23 13.69 12.78
N LYS A 94 1.22 14.17 12.02
CA LYS A 94 2.15 15.22 12.45
C LYS A 94 1.46 16.55 12.71
N ASP A 95 0.54 16.95 11.86
CA ASP A 95 -0.18 18.23 11.97
C ASP A 95 -1.05 18.32 13.22
N ASN A 96 -1.57 17.19 13.68
CA ASN A 96 -2.49 17.13 14.82
C ASN A 96 -1.83 16.73 16.15
N PHE A 97 -0.59 16.18 16.10
CA PHE A 97 0.08 15.63 17.28
C PHE A 97 1.54 16.06 17.39
N VAL A 98 1.74 17.29 17.83
CA VAL A 98 3.08 17.81 18.16
C VAL A 98 3.53 17.21 19.50
N GLY A 99 4.41 16.23 19.46
CA GLY A 99 5.01 15.67 20.69
C GLY A 99 4.97 14.14 20.81
N PHE A 100 4.50 13.40 19.79
CA PHE A 100 4.70 11.95 19.77
C PHE A 100 6.18 11.59 19.65
N SER A 101 6.63 10.69 20.49
CA SER A 101 7.99 10.12 20.40
C SER A 101 8.23 9.33 19.09
N SER A 102 7.16 8.93 18.40
CA SER A 102 7.17 8.34 17.06
C SER A 102 5.86 8.62 16.36
N CYS A 103 5.91 9.15 15.13
CA CYS A 103 4.72 9.33 14.29
C CYS A 103 4.16 7.96 13.93
N PRO A 104 2.84 7.74 13.99
CA PRO A 104 2.23 6.52 13.50
C PRO A 104 2.40 6.42 11.99
N THR A 105 2.61 5.20 11.51
CA THR A 105 2.78 4.86 10.09
C THR A 105 1.63 3.98 9.62
N VAL A 106 1.62 3.65 8.33
CA VAL A 106 0.66 2.72 7.73
C VAL A 106 1.41 1.66 6.94
N SER A 107 0.98 0.40 7.07
CA SER A 107 1.50 -0.73 6.30
C SER A 107 0.48 -1.20 5.27
N PHE A 108 0.97 -1.83 4.18
CA PHE A 108 0.16 -2.25 3.05
C PHE A 108 0.36 -3.73 2.72
N GLY A 109 -0.72 -4.40 2.35
CA GLY A 109 -0.72 -5.68 1.65
C GLY A 109 -1.26 -5.46 0.25
N ILE A 110 -0.49 -5.78 -0.78
CA ILE A 110 -0.78 -5.52 -2.19
C ILE A 110 -0.78 -6.84 -2.95
N SER A 111 -1.95 -7.29 -3.38
CA SER A 111 -2.13 -8.49 -4.19
C SER A 111 -2.42 -8.09 -5.63
N ILE A 112 -1.49 -8.41 -6.55
CA ILE A 112 -1.62 -8.14 -7.99
C ILE A 112 -2.02 -9.44 -8.68
N GLN A 113 -3.20 -9.44 -9.29
CA GLN A 113 -3.84 -10.61 -9.83
C GLN A 113 -4.28 -10.39 -11.27
N TYR A 114 -4.34 -11.49 -12.05
CA TYR A 114 -4.92 -11.48 -13.37
C TYR A 114 -6.43 -11.20 -13.31
N GLU A 115 -6.99 -10.49 -14.27
CA GLU A 115 -8.38 -9.98 -14.27
C GLU A 115 -9.47 -11.04 -14.03
N LYS A 116 -9.20 -12.32 -14.33
CA LYS A 116 -10.13 -13.45 -14.11
C LYS A 116 -9.89 -14.19 -12.79
N PHE A 117 -8.93 -13.74 -11.98
CA PHE A 117 -8.68 -14.34 -10.68
C PHE A 117 -9.86 -14.03 -9.72
N PRO A 118 -10.29 -14.99 -8.88
CA PRO A 118 -11.41 -14.77 -7.98
C PRO A 118 -11.14 -13.63 -7.00
N LEU A 119 -12.00 -12.61 -7.02
CA LEU A 119 -11.83 -11.41 -6.18
C LEU A 119 -11.76 -11.74 -4.69
N TYR A 120 -12.54 -12.72 -4.24
CA TYR A 120 -12.51 -13.16 -2.85
C TYR A 120 -11.13 -13.68 -2.42
N GLU A 121 -10.46 -14.43 -3.28
CA GLU A 121 -9.11 -14.92 -3.02
C GLU A 121 -8.10 -13.77 -3.04
N ALA A 122 -8.21 -12.86 -4.01
CA ALA A 122 -7.35 -11.68 -4.07
C ALA A 122 -7.45 -10.80 -2.81
N LEU A 123 -8.65 -10.64 -2.25
CA LEU A 123 -8.87 -9.95 -0.97
C LEU A 123 -8.19 -10.68 0.20
N ASN A 124 -8.30 -12.02 0.26
CA ASN A 124 -7.62 -12.80 1.28
C ASN A 124 -6.10 -12.73 1.15
N HIS A 125 -5.56 -12.74 -0.08
CA HIS A 125 -4.13 -12.55 -0.33
C HIS A 125 -3.67 -11.19 0.18
N ALA A 126 -4.34 -10.09 -0.16
CA ALA A 126 -3.99 -8.75 0.31
C ALA A 126 -3.99 -8.67 1.84
N ARG A 127 -5.00 -9.28 2.49
CA ARG A 127 -5.08 -9.35 3.95
C ARG A 127 -3.92 -10.13 4.57
N ASN A 128 -3.60 -11.31 4.02
CA ASN A 128 -2.50 -12.15 4.51
C ASN A 128 -1.15 -11.46 4.33
N LEU A 129 -0.95 -10.76 3.21
CA LEU A 129 0.24 -9.95 2.97
C LEU A 129 0.39 -8.85 4.03
N LEU A 130 -0.69 -8.11 4.32
CA LEU A 130 -0.66 -7.06 5.32
C LEU A 130 -0.33 -7.60 6.70
N PHE A 131 -1.15 -8.52 7.21
CA PHE A 131 -1.04 -8.98 8.61
C PHE A 131 0.02 -10.06 8.81
N GLY A 132 0.28 -10.90 7.81
CA GLY A 132 1.27 -11.98 7.87
C GLY A 132 2.68 -11.54 7.53
N MET A 133 2.85 -10.55 6.64
CA MET A 133 4.16 -10.14 6.14
C MET A 133 4.50 -8.69 6.47
N ALA A 134 3.76 -7.69 5.98
CA ALA A 134 4.12 -6.28 6.16
C ALA A 134 4.20 -5.86 7.63
N LYS A 135 3.21 -6.23 8.43
CA LYS A 135 3.19 -5.88 9.88
C LYS A 135 4.15 -6.70 10.74
N ASN A 136 4.72 -7.78 10.19
CA ASN A 136 5.69 -8.64 10.87
C ASN A 136 7.10 -8.49 10.28
N HIS A 137 7.30 -7.58 9.31
CA HIS A 137 8.59 -7.35 8.70
C HIS A 137 9.62 -6.89 9.73
N CYS A 138 10.76 -7.59 9.77
CA CYS A 138 11.90 -7.27 10.62
C CYS A 138 13.11 -7.04 9.72
N TYR A 139 13.84 -5.94 9.91
CA TYR A 139 15.17 -5.83 9.34
C TYR A 139 16.09 -6.90 9.94
N SER A 140 16.94 -7.48 9.12
CA SER A 140 17.89 -8.48 9.55
C SER A 140 18.76 -7.92 10.68
N GLY A 141 18.55 -8.39 11.90
CA GLY A 141 19.43 -8.14 13.08
C GLY A 141 18.75 -7.59 14.32
N GLU A 142 17.58 -6.96 14.27
CA GLU A 142 17.00 -6.28 15.46
C GLU A 142 15.84 -7.00 16.16
N GLY A 143 15.31 -8.07 15.61
CA GLY A 143 14.28 -8.91 16.26
C GLY A 143 12.93 -8.20 16.56
N LYS A 144 12.77 -6.93 16.19
CA LYS A 144 11.51 -6.18 16.33
C LYS A 144 10.89 -5.94 14.99
N ALA A 145 9.58 -6.19 14.88
CA ALA A 145 8.82 -5.82 13.69
C ALA A 145 8.88 -4.30 13.48
N VAL A 146 9.46 -3.89 12.35
CA VAL A 146 9.65 -2.47 12.02
C VAL A 146 8.34 -1.86 11.54
N LYS A 147 7.42 -2.70 10.94
CA LYS A 147 6.20 -2.21 10.29
C LYS A 147 6.54 -1.15 9.22
N ASN A 148 5.65 -0.21 8.93
CA ASN A 148 5.87 0.80 7.90
C ASN A 148 6.37 0.19 6.59
N SER A 149 5.68 -0.85 6.13
CA SER A 149 6.13 -1.73 5.06
C SER A 149 5.03 -2.02 4.06
N MET A 150 5.42 -2.37 2.84
CA MET A 150 4.54 -2.89 1.80
C MET A 150 4.90 -4.35 1.53
N ALA A 151 3.98 -5.28 1.73
CA ALA A 151 4.09 -6.65 1.27
C ALA A 151 3.35 -6.76 -0.06
N ILE A 152 4.06 -7.18 -1.09
CA ILE A 152 3.58 -7.22 -2.47
C ILE A 152 3.60 -8.67 -2.93
N GLU A 153 2.54 -9.12 -3.56
CA GLU A 153 2.46 -10.39 -4.26
C GLU A 153 1.96 -10.18 -5.68
N VAL A 154 2.63 -10.79 -6.61
CA VAL A 154 2.21 -10.85 -8.02
C VAL A 154 1.97 -12.29 -8.40
N GLN A 155 0.77 -12.60 -8.88
CA GLN A 155 0.43 -13.91 -9.40
C GLN A 155 0.19 -13.81 -10.90
N LYS A 156 1.05 -14.49 -11.68
CA LYS A 156 0.90 -14.59 -13.14
C LYS A 156 -0.29 -15.48 -13.51
N HIS A 157 -0.83 -15.27 -14.69
CA HIS A 157 -1.85 -16.14 -15.28
C HIS A 157 -1.42 -17.62 -15.33
N SER A 158 -0.11 -17.89 -15.45
CA SER A 158 0.48 -19.25 -15.39
C SER A 158 0.38 -19.92 -14.02
N GLY A 159 -0.03 -19.19 -12.96
CA GLY A 159 -0.02 -19.66 -11.58
C GLY A 159 1.30 -19.41 -10.85
N GLN A 160 2.33 -18.89 -11.51
CA GLN A 160 3.57 -18.50 -10.83
C GLN A 160 3.30 -17.30 -9.91
N THR A 161 3.71 -17.40 -8.66
CA THR A 161 3.54 -16.37 -7.64
C THR A 161 4.90 -15.89 -7.16
N MET A 162 5.04 -14.59 -6.98
CA MET A 162 6.20 -13.95 -6.38
C MET A 162 5.73 -12.99 -5.31
N SER A 163 6.44 -12.94 -4.18
CA SER A 163 6.16 -12.02 -3.11
C SER A 163 7.43 -11.37 -2.60
N LEU A 164 7.33 -10.11 -2.21
CA LEU A 164 8.40 -9.36 -1.59
C LEU A 164 7.85 -8.43 -0.51
N VAL A 165 8.70 -8.06 0.45
CA VAL A 165 8.36 -7.04 1.45
C VAL A 165 9.41 -5.96 1.41
N LEU A 166 8.96 -4.71 1.32
CA LEU A 166 9.80 -3.52 1.30
C LEU A 166 9.34 -2.57 2.41
N SER A 167 10.30 -1.96 3.08
CA SER A 167 9.98 -0.80 3.92
C SER A 167 9.55 0.37 3.04
N ASN A 168 8.65 1.22 3.53
CA ASN A 168 8.29 2.46 2.85
C ASN A 168 9.49 3.40 2.61
N VAL A 169 10.57 3.25 3.40
CA VAL A 169 11.83 3.98 3.21
C VAL A 169 12.61 3.46 2.00
N ASP A 170 12.52 2.14 1.71
CA ASP A 170 13.27 1.49 0.63
C ASP A 170 12.55 1.52 -0.72
N MET A 171 11.38 2.17 -0.80
CA MET A 171 10.59 2.28 -2.03
C MET A 171 11.33 3.01 -3.17
N ASP A 172 12.33 3.84 -2.86
CA ASP A 172 13.18 4.43 -3.88
C ASP A 172 14.04 3.39 -4.62
N ILE A 173 14.33 2.26 -3.98
CA ILE A 173 15.00 1.12 -4.60
C ILE A 173 14.06 0.50 -5.64
N LEU A 174 12.79 0.25 -5.27
CA LEU A 174 11.79 -0.27 -6.20
C LEU A 174 11.59 0.67 -7.39
N LYS A 175 11.53 1.99 -7.16
CA LYS A 175 11.42 2.99 -8.24
C LYS A 175 12.62 2.94 -9.19
N LYS A 176 13.84 2.83 -8.66
CA LYS A 176 15.05 2.71 -9.49
C LYS A 176 15.03 1.43 -10.32
N ILE A 177 14.60 0.33 -9.73
CA ILE A 177 14.46 -0.96 -10.38
C ILE A 177 13.43 -0.88 -11.51
N LEU A 178 12.26 -0.32 -11.22
CA LEU A 178 11.20 -0.12 -12.20
C LEU A 178 11.61 0.87 -13.31
N ALA A 179 12.44 1.87 -13.02
CA ALA A 179 12.92 2.86 -13.98
C ALA A 179 14.05 2.34 -14.89
N LEU A 180 14.72 1.24 -14.54
CA LEU A 180 15.73 0.60 -15.40
C LEU A 180 15.12 -0.03 -16.65
N ASP A 181 13.81 -0.28 -16.67
CA ASP A 181 13.09 -0.73 -17.85
C ASP A 181 12.46 0.49 -18.55
N GLU A 182 13.22 1.15 -19.43
CA GLU A 182 12.80 2.33 -20.20
C GLU A 182 11.53 2.14 -21.07
N GLY A 183 10.92 0.95 -21.01
CA GLY A 183 9.72 0.54 -21.74
C GLY A 183 8.40 0.61 -20.97
N MET A 184 8.39 0.96 -19.68
CA MET A 184 7.19 0.88 -18.81
C MET A 184 6.10 1.89 -19.14
N LYS A 185 5.41 1.70 -20.24
CA LYS A 185 4.16 2.42 -20.53
C LYS A 185 2.89 1.60 -20.31
N ASP A 186 3.02 0.31 -20.01
CA ASP A 186 1.92 -0.65 -19.86
C ASP A 186 1.98 -1.35 -18.49
N GLY A 187 0.81 -1.55 -17.85
CA GLY A 187 0.71 -2.27 -16.57
C GLY A 187 1.22 -3.73 -16.63
N GLU A 188 1.20 -4.38 -17.79
CA GLU A 188 1.82 -5.70 -17.99
C GLU A 188 3.35 -5.65 -17.92
N GLN A 189 3.95 -4.58 -18.43
CA GLN A 189 5.40 -4.38 -18.33
C GLN A 189 5.83 -4.09 -16.90
N ALA A 190 5.05 -3.31 -16.14
CA ALA A 190 5.31 -3.08 -14.73
C ALA A 190 5.29 -4.39 -13.92
N VAL A 191 4.31 -5.27 -14.16
CA VAL A 191 4.23 -6.60 -13.55
C VAL A 191 5.43 -7.46 -13.97
N THR A 192 5.79 -7.44 -15.24
CA THR A 192 6.92 -8.22 -15.77
C THR A 192 8.24 -7.74 -15.18
N SER A 193 8.45 -6.43 -15.05
CA SER A 193 9.69 -5.87 -14.49
C SER A 193 9.87 -6.17 -13.01
N ILE A 194 8.79 -6.13 -12.22
CA ILE A 194 8.84 -6.58 -10.82
C ILE A 194 9.30 -8.03 -10.75
N LEU A 195 8.87 -8.86 -11.70
CA LEU A 195 9.20 -10.28 -11.76
C LEU A 195 10.65 -10.54 -12.20
N PHE A 196 11.25 -9.67 -13.02
CA PHE A 196 12.67 -9.79 -13.43
C PHE A 196 13.66 -9.32 -12.38
N VAL A 197 13.24 -8.49 -11.47
CA VAL A 197 14.11 -7.87 -10.47
C VAL A 197 14.33 -8.76 -9.25
N VAL A 198 13.44 -9.71 -9.03
CA VAL A 198 13.44 -10.58 -7.83
C VAL A 198 14.02 -11.98 -8.15
N GLU A 199 14.39 -12.26 -9.43
CA GLU A 199 15.23 -13.41 -9.80
C GLU A 199 16.73 -13.06 -9.64
#